data_f278bc0e43ccb8d963aace8d819d1b2d
#
_entry.id   f278bc0e43ccb8d963aace8d819d1b2d
#
_cell.length_a   1.000
_cell.length_b   1.000
_cell.length_c   1.000
_cell.angle_alpha   90.00
_cell.angle_beta   90.00
_cell.angle_gamma   90.00
#
_symmetry.space_group_name_H-M   'P 1'
#
loop_
_entity.id
_entity.type
_entity.pdbx_description
1 polymer ?
#
loop_
_entity_poly.entity_id
_entity_poly.type
_entity_poly.pdbx_seq_one_letter_code
_entity_poly.pdbx_strand_id
1 'polypeptide(L)'
;MSVEPATRSQRGMLPSRPSVVRRGLRTMPIALTGGVVAALAFEPVGYGWLSPLAMGMLWIAVTRAPWWAAVLQGACFGFTFMGILLWWLVDSIGVVAWVLLGGTQTLAIVVAVAGVRAVSRLPAGSVWAGAVWVLVETTRSVWPLGGMPWGRLGVTVIDTPWENLLPYVGISGTGFVVATAGFALGGLSTRQGVSDLVVMVGAVTVSITTMVMPYSASPEGTFRVAVVQGGVPGDGRDLAGNHRQVTANHGQQTLKLAQRIATGTQRAPDLVVWPENSTAVDPLRDGVTRALIDEAVSAVGVPTLIGGVFDGPDDTTAYNRGIVWLPDGKTGPSYTKAHPVPFGEYVPWRSVIGGWSSRFQLIPRDFLSGSGEGPLDVGGVEAANAICFDVAYDDVLPDQVRRGAQLVTVQTSNATFYGTDQPEQQFEITRARAVELNRSVAVASTNGISAIIGPNGWVLARSPEGSASVAIKDVPLVDAITPATRFQTRQASILSGLAIGGLLWCAVRRLRRPITVHLLSSRRGER
;
A
#
# COMPACT_ATOMS: atom_id res chain seq x y z
N MET A 1 -82.76 30.06 -0.68
CA MET A 1 -81.87 29.13 -1.43
C MET A 1 -80.49 29.81 -1.53
N SER A 2 -79.63 29.45 -0.65
CA SER A 2 -78.28 30.05 -0.49
C SER A 2 -77.24 29.12 -1.23
N VAL A 3 -76.52 29.65 -2.13
CA VAL A 3 -75.44 28.95 -2.85
C VAL A 3 -74.11 29.29 -2.15
N GLU A 4 -73.47 28.27 -1.61
CA GLU A 4 -72.09 28.34 -1.09
C GLU A 4 -71.08 28.27 -2.22
N PRO A 5 -69.97 29.04 -2.19
CA PRO A 5 -68.87 28.87 -3.12
C PRO A 5 -67.78 27.96 -2.53
N ALA A 6 -67.57 26.83 -3.15
CA ALA A 6 -66.37 26.01 -2.94
C ALA A 6 -65.18 26.58 -3.71
N THR A 7 -64.10 26.91 -3.02
CA THR A 7 -62.74 26.90 -3.60
C THR A 7 -61.69 26.89 -2.50
N ARG A 8 -61.00 25.79 -2.30
CA ARG A 8 -59.66 25.79 -1.73
C ARG A 8 -58.68 25.19 -2.77
N SER A 9 -58.00 26.07 -3.42
CA SER A 9 -56.81 25.79 -4.25
C SER A 9 -55.77 25.06 -3.39
N GLN A 10 -55.51 23.79 -3.68
CA GLN A 10 -54.31 23.09 -3.20
C GLN A 10 -53.10 23.64 -3.98
N ARG A 11 -52.45 24.66 -3.43
CA ARG A 11 -51.07 25.04 -3.85
C ARG A 11 -50.15 23.90 -3.48
N GLY A 12 -49.60 23.21 -4.48
CA GLY A 12 -48.54 22.21 -4.31
C GLY A 12 -47.37 22.84 -3.53
N MET A 13 -47.23 22.43 -2.26
CA MET A 13 -46.03 22.78 -1.48
C MET A 13 -44.81 22.15 -2.14
N LEU A 14 -43.94 22.97 -2.70
CA LEU A 14 -42.59 22.56 -2.97
C LEU A 14 -41.96 22.03 -1.68
N PRO A 15 -41.26 20.89 -1.69
CA PRO A 15 -40.71 20.34 -0.47
C PRO A 15 -39.76 21.36 0.16
N SER A 16 -40.01 21.71 1.40
CA SER A 16 -39.29 22.73 2.15
C SER A 16 -37.78 22.41 2.20
N ARG A 17 -36.91 23.39 1.94
CA ARG A 17 -35.43 23.28 2.03
C ARG A 17 -34.91 22.52 3.27
N PRO A 18 -35.54 22.57 4.47
CA PRO A 18 -35.13 21.80 5.65
C PRO A 18 -35.14 20.28 5.47
N SER A 19 -35.97 19.72 4.60
CA SER A 19 -36.04 18.27 4.39
C SER A 19 -34.86 17.70 3.63
N VAL A 20 -34.24 18.47 2.73
CA VAL A 20 -33.08 18.05 1.93
C VAL A 20 -31.82 18.09 2.78
N VAL A 21 -31.64 19.12 3.61
CA VAL A 21 -30.53 19.26 4.54
C VAL A 21 -30.57 18.12 5.59
N ARG A 22 -31.73 17.89 6.23
CA ARG A 22 -31.89 16.80 7.19
C ARG A 22 -31.57 15.43 6.58
N ARG A 23 -31.93 15.17 5.32
CA ARG A 23 -31.67 13.89 4.65
C ARG A 23 -30.17 13.70 4.38
N GLY A 24 -29.44 14.74 4.00
CA GLY A 24 -27.98 14.70 3.80
C GLY A 24 -27.22 14.44 5.09
N LEU A 25 -27.66 15.04 6.21
CA LEU A 25 -26.99 14.89 7.52
C LEU A 25 -27.26 13.55 8.21
N ARG A 26 -28.40 12.90 7.93
CA ARG A 26 -28.79 11.64 8.59
C ARG A 26 -27.83 10.47 8.32
N THR A 27 -27.13 10.47 7.21
CA THR A 27 -26.19 9.39 6.83
C THR A 27 -24.72 9.73 7.12
N MET A 28 -24.44 10.91 7.71
CA MET A 28 -23.09 11.27 8.17
C MET A 28 -22.49 10.26 9.16
N PRO A 29 -23.22 9.82 10.21
CA PRO A 29 -22.68 8.82 11.13
C PRO A 29 -22.27 7.54 10.41
N ILE A 30 -23.01 7.11 9.37
CA ILE A 30 -22.67 5.91 8.58
C ILE A 30 -21.34 6.13 7.85
N ALA A 31 -21.10 7.32 7.28
CA ALA A 31 -19.84 7.62 6.61
C ALA A 31 -18.66 7.65 7.59
N LEU A 32 -18.81 8.30 8.74
CA LEU A 32 -17.78 8.35 9.79
C LEU A 32 -17.46 6.93 10.29
N THR A 33 -18.48 6.15 10.69
CA THR A 33 -18.28 4.77 11.15
C THR A 33 -17.71 3.89 10.05
N GLY A 34 -18.14 4.08 8.79
CA GLY A 34 -17.59 3.37 7.64
C GLY A 34 -16.09 3.60 7.45
N GLY A 35 -15.60 4.84 7.67
CA GLY A 35 -14.18 5.14 7.64
C GLY A 35 -13.40 4.51 8.79
N VAL A 36 -13.97 4.47 10.00
CA VAL A 36 -13.39 3.73 11.13
C VAL A 36 -13.30 2.23 10.80
N VAL A 37 -14.41 1.64 10.31
CA VAL A 37 -14.45 0.22 9.91
C VAL A 37 -13.44 -0.09 8.81
N ALA A 38 -13.22 0.84 7.87
CA ALA A 38 -12.18 0.70 6.84
C ALA A 38 -10.77 0.67 7.45
N ALA A 39 -10.48 1.54 8.42
CA ALA A 39 -9.18 1.56 9.10
C ALA A 39 -8.92 0.26 9.89
N LEU A 40 -9.93 -0.27 10.57
CA LEU A 40 -9.83 -1.52 11.33
C LEU A 40 -9.62 -2.78 10.45
N ALA A 41 -9.78 -2.66 9.14
CA ALA A 41 -9.46 -3.73 8.21
C ALA A 41 -7.95 -3.87 7.95
N PHE A 42 -7.15 -2.87 8.31
CA PHE A 42 -5.70 -2.84 8.18
C PHE A 42 -5.04 -3.11 9.53
N GLU A 43 -3.76 -3.50 9.49
CA GLU A 43 -2.95 -3.62 10.68
C GLU A 43 -2.85 -2.29 11.47
N PRO A 44 -2.76 -2.36 12.81
CA PRO A 44 -2.49 -3.54 13.65
C PRO A 44 -3.72 -4.38 14.00
N VAL A 45 -4.94 -3.97 13.61
CA VAL A 45 -6.17 -4.73 13.91
C VAL A 45 -6.38 -5.88 12.91
N GLY A 46 -6.15 -5.63 11.61
CA GLY A 46 -6.05 -6.65 10.57
C GLY A 46 -7.34 -7.43 10.25
N TYR A 47 -8.53 -6.90 10.59
CA TYR A 47 -9.79 -7.59 10.29
C TYR A 47 -10.25 -7.35 8.85
N GLY A 48 -9.57 -7.98 7.86
CA GLY A 48 -9.82 -7.79 6.44
C GLY A 48 -11.26 -7.93 5.98
N TRP A 49 -12.06 -8.76 6.66
CA TRP A 49 -13.51 -8.90 6.43
C TRP A 49 -14.30 -7.60 6.59
N LEU A 50 -13.77 -6.61 7.29
CA LEU A 50 -14.41 -5.31 7.47
C LEU A 50 -14.34 -4.44 6.21
N SER A 51 -13.42 -4.69 5.28
CA SER A 51 -13.26 -3.90 4.06
C SER A 51 -14.51 -3.83 3.19
N PRO A 52 -15.16 -4.95 2.78
CA PRO A 52 -16.41 -4.87 2.03
C PRO A 52 -17.55 -4.27 2.84
N LEU A 53 -17.58 -4.45 4.16
CA LEU A 53 -18.58 -3.81 5.02
C LEU A 53 -18.43 -2.28 4.99
N ALA A 54 -17.20 -1.77 5.12
CA ALA A 54 -16.91 -0.34 5.03
C ALA A 54 -17.35 0.27 3.69
N MET A 55 -17.07 -0.43 2.58
CA MET A 55 -17.51 -0.01 1.24
C MET A 55 -19.03 -0.04 1.11
N GLY A 56 -19.71 -1.02 1.70
CA GLY A 56 -21.18 -1.07 1.77
C GLY A 56 -21.78 0.09 2.55
N MET A 57 -21.19 0.45 3.69
CA MET A 57 -21.58 1.62 4.48
C MET A 57 -21.40 2.91 3.70
N LEU A 58 -20.26 3.07 2.99
CA LEU A 58 -20.01 4.20 2.12
C LEU A 58 -21.07 4.31 1.02
N TRP A 59 -21.43 3.20 0.36
CA TRP A 59 -22.49 3.15 -0.65
C TRP A 59 -23.82 3.65 -0.11
N ILE A 60 -24.24 3.13 1.05
CA ILE A 60 -25.50 3.53 1.71
C ILE A 60 -25.48 5.03 2.04
N ALA A 61 -24.36 5.54 2.51
CA ALA A 61 -24.22 6.95 2.86
C ALA A 61 -24.40 7.85 1.63
N VAL A 62 -23.71 7.56 0.51
CA VAL A 62 -23.52 8.53 -0.58
C VAL A 62 -24.52 8.43 -1.73
N THR A 63 -25.08 7.25 -2.02
CA THR A 63 -25.85 7.03 -3.27
C THR A 63 -27.17 7.79 -3.33
N ARG A 64 -27.82 8.03 -2.19
CA ARG A 64 -29.09 8.77 -2.06
C ARG A 64 -28.90 10.20 -1.57
N ALA A 65 -27.67 10.59 -1.22
CA ALA A 65 -27.38 11.92 -0.71
C ALA A 65 -27.40 12.98 -1.84
N PRO A 66 -27.73 14.25 -1.55
CA PRO A 66 -27.45 15.34 -2.47
C PRO A 66 -25.93 15.50 -2.65
N TRP A 67 -25.48 16.08 -3.78
CA TRP A 67 -24.07 16.16 -4.12
C TRP A 67 -23.17 16.77 -3.03
N TRP A 68 -23.61 17.89 -2.44
CA TRP A 68 -22.85 18.55 -1.36
C TRP A 68 -22.67 17.64 -0.14
N ALA A 69 -23.70 16.85 0.18
CA ALA A 69 -23.64 15.91 1.31
C ALA A 69 -22.78 14.68 0.98
N ALA A 70 -22.81 14.20 -0.27
CA ALA A 70 -21.91 13.13 -0.70
C ALA A 70 -20.43 13.53 -0.61
N VAL A 71 -20.09 14.77 -1.00
CA VAL A 71 -18.74 15.33 -0.84
C VAL A 71 -18.34 15.39 0.63
N LEU A 72 -19.21 15.89 1.50
CA LEU A 72 -18.95 15.97 2.93
C LEU A 72 -18.84 14.57 3.58
N GLN A 73 -19.66 13.61 3.15
CA GLN A 73 -19.57 12.21 3.58
C GLN A 73 -18.27 11.56 3.12
N GLY A 74 -17.80 11.88 1.90
CA GLY A 74 -16.49 11.48 1.41
C GLY A 74 -15.36 12.04 2.26
N ALA A 75 -15.46 13.31 2.67
CA ALA A 75 -14.49 13.93 3.57
C ALA A 75 -14.52 13.28 4.97
N CYS A 76 -15.70 13.00 5.52
CA CYS A 76 -15.85 12.32 6.80
C CYS A 76 -15.28 10.90 6.76
N PHE A 77 -15.64 10.10 5.74
CA PHE A 77 -15.12 8.75 5.56
C PHE A 77 -13.60 8.77 5.35
N GLY A 78 -13.10 9.63 4.46
CA GLY A 78 -11.68 9.72 4.15
C GLY A 78 -10.85 10.19 5.33
N PHE A 79 -11.33 11.17 6.08
CA PHE A 79 -10.65 11.67 7.28
C PHE A 79 -10.58 10.61 8.38
N THR A 80 -11.67 9.90 8.68
CA THR A 80 -11.65 8.84 9.69
C THR A 80 -10.82 7.65 9.23
N PHE A 81 -10.92 7.24 7.97
CA PHE A 81 -10.12 6.15 7.42
C PHE A 81 -8.63 6.48 7.42
N MET A 82 -8.22 7.51 6.69
CA MET A 82 -6.81 7.85 6.53
C MET A 82 -6.21 8.48 7.79
N GLY A 83 -7.01 9.21 8.57
CA GLY A 83 -6.55 9.78 9.83
C GLY A 83 -6.18 8.72 10.86
N ILE A 84 -6.97 7.65 10.97
CA ILE A 84 -6.67 6.51 11.86
C ILE A 84 -5.52 5.69 11.28
N LEU A 85 -5.58 5.31 10.01
CA LEU A 85 -4.58 4.46 9.36
C LEU A 85 -3.18 5.08 9.40
N LEU A 86 -3.07 6.40 9.26
CA LEU A 86 -1.80 7.14 9.22
C LEU A 86 -1.47 7.77 10.59
N TRP A 87 -2.12 7.35 11.68
CA TRP A 87 -1.88 7.93 13.01
C TRP A 87 -0.42 7.83 13.46
N TRP A 88 0.28 6.79 13.03
CA TRP A 88 1.69 6.58 13.28
C TRP A 88 2.59 7.75 12.84
N LEU A 89 2.13 8.61 11.91
CA LEU A 89 2.84 9.85 11.56
C LEU A 89 2.91 10.86 12.71
N VAL A 90 1.88 10.89 13.57
CA VAL A 90 1.85 11.80 14.73
C VAL A 90 3.00 11.48 15.66
N ASP A 91 3.22 10.20 15.95
CA ASP A 91 4.20 9.72 16.90
C ASP A 91 5.63 9.72 16.34
N SER A 92 5.77 9.50 15.02
CA SER A 92 7.09 9.39 14.39
C SER A 92 7.59 10.70 13.78
N ILE A 93 6.72 11.47 13.10
CA ILE A 93 7.10 12.69 12.36
C ILE A 93 6.45 13.93 12.94
N GLY A 94 5.19 13.85 13.37
CA GLY A 94 4.44 14.93 14.02
C GLY A 94 3.13 15.28 13.30
N VAL A 95 2.29 16.01 14.02
CA VAL A 95 0.91 16.36 13.63
C VAL A 95 0.84 17.06 12.25
N VAL A 96 1.81 17.91 11.91
CA VAL A 96 1.79 18.63 10.62
C VAL A 96 1.89 17.66 9.45
N ALA A 97 2.79 16.67 9.52
CA ALA A 97 2.92 15.64 8.49
C ALA A 97 1.63 14.81 8.36
N TRP A 98 1.03 14.44 9.48
CA TRP A 98 -0.24 13.72 9.52
C TRP A 98 -1.38 14.51 8.89
N VAL A 99 -1.52 15.82 9.21
CA VAL A 99 -2.56 16.69 8.62
C VAL A 99 -2.37 16.84 7.12
N LEU A 100 -1.14 17.07 6.66
CA LEU A 100 -0.86 17.29 5.24
C LEU A 100 -1.06 16.00 4.44
N LEU A 101 -0.47 14.88 4.86
CA LEU A 101 -0.59 13.62 4.13
C LEU A 101 -2.00 13.04 4.27
N GLY A 102 -2.56 12.98 5.48
CA GLY A 102 -3.93 12.53 5.72
C GLY A 102 -4.97 13.40 5.00
N GLY A 103 -4.74 14.72 4.92
CA GLY A 103 -5.57 15.64 4.16
C GLY A 103 -5.53 15.37 2.65
N THR A 104 -4.36 15.16 2.06
CA THR A 104 -4.23 14.82 0.63
C THR A 104 -4.89 13.48 0.31
N GLN A 105 -4.71 12.46 1.16
CA GLN A 105 -5.37 11.17 1.00
C GLN A 105 -6.90 11.28 1.17
N THR A 106 -7.36 12.08 2.12
CA THR A 106 -8.79 12.38 2.29
C THR A 106 -9.37 13.04 1.03
N LEU A 107 -8.65 14.00 0.43
CA LEU A 107 -9.09 14.63 -0.82
C LEU A 107 -9.22 13.62 -1.97
N ALA A 108 -8.28 12.70 -2.11
CA ALA A 108 -8.37 11.62 -3.08
C ALA A 108 -9.64 10.77 -2.86
N ILE A 109 -9.96 10.43 -1.60
CA ILE A 109 -11.20 9.70 -1.27
C ILE A 109 -12.44 10.52 -1.59
N VAL A 110 -12.45 11.83 -1.37
CA VAL A 110 -13.55 12.71 -1.79
C VAL A 110 -13.78 12.63 -3.30
N VAL A 111 -12.70 12.62 -4.10
CA VAL A 111 -12.78 12.43 -5.56
C VAL A 111 -13.36 11.05 -5.91
N ALA A 112 -12.90 9.98 -5.25
CA ALA A 112 -13.44 8.64 -5.43
C ALA A 112 -14.94 8.60 -5.13
N VAL A 113 -15.37 9.19 -4.01
CA VAL A 113 -16.79 9.25 -3.59
C VAL A 113 -17.64 10.04 -4.57
N ALA A 114 -17.14 11.15 -5.10
CA ALA A 114 -17.83 11.90 -6.14
C ALA A 114 -18.04 11.05 -7.41
N GLY A 115 -17.02 10.29 -7.82
CA GLY A 115 -17.10 9.35 -8.93
C GLY A 115 -18.08 8.20 -8.65
N VAL A 116 -17.98 7.54 -7.49
CA VAL A 116 -18.93 6.50 -7.01
C VAL A 116 -20.37 7.02 -7.08
N ARG A 117 -20.62 8.23 -6.55
CA ARG A 117 -21.93 8.88 -6.59
C ARG A 117 -22.41 9.14 -8.01
N ALA A 118 -21.50 9.48 -8.93
CA ALA A 118 -21.85 9.69 -10.34
C ALA A 118 -22.32 8.40 -11.02
N VAL A 119 -21.56 7.31 -10.86
CA VAL A 119 -21.80 6.04 -11.56
C VAL A 119 -22.85 5.15 -10.89
N SER A 120 -23.19 5.40 -9.61
CA SER A 120 -24.09 4.56 -8.82
C SER A 120 -25.47 4.32 -9.42
N ARG A 121 -25.89 5.12 -10.41
CA ARG A 121 -27.18 5.00 -11.11
C ARG A 121 -27.09 4.27 -12.44
N LEU A 122 -25.91 3.83 -12.84
CA LEU A 122 -25.74 2.98 -14.02
C LEU A 122 -26.20 1.55 -13.74
N PRO A 123 -26.56 0.77 -14.76
CA PRO A 123 -26.72 -0.67 -14.60
C PRO A 123 -25.43 -1.26 -14.01
N ALA A 124 -25.55 -2.19 -13.07
CA ALA A 124 -24.42 -2.72 -12.30
C ALA A 124 -23.53 -1.62 -11.69
N GLY A 125 -24.15 -0.60 -11.07
CA GLY A 125 -23.49 0.58 -10.53
C GLY A 125 -22.35 0.27 -9.57
N SER A 126 -22.43 -0.83 -8.84
CA SER A 126 -21.38 -1.33 -7.92
C SER A 126 -20.08 -1.69 -8.65
N VAL A 127 -20.15 -2.26 -9.86
CA VAL A 127 -18.96 -2.59 -10.68
C VAL A 127 -18.24 -1.31 -11.13
N TRP A 128 -18.98 -0.35 -11.66
CA TRP A 128 -18.42 0.95 -12.05
C TRP A 128 -17.82 1.69 -10.87
N ALA A 129 -18.46 1.60 -9.69
CA ALA A 129 -17.98 2.21 -8.47
C ALA A 129 -16.67 1.57 -7.98
N GLY A 130 -16.57 0.23 -8.04
CA GLY A 130 -15.32 -0.47 -7.76
C GLY A 130 -14.19 -0.05 -8.68
N ALA A 131 -14.46 0.10 -9.98
CA ALA A 131 -13.47 0.59 -10.95
C ALA A 131 -13.04 2.04 -10.64
N VAL A 132 -13.99 2.93 -10.30
CA VAL A 132 -13.68 4.31 -9.88
C VAL A 132 -12.82 4.34 -8.60
N TRP A 133 -13.11 3.47 -7.65
CA TRP A 133 -12.30 3.36 -6.44
C TRP A 133 -10.85 3.01 -6.76
N VAL A 134 -10.63 1.96 -7.57
CA VAL A 134 -9.29 1.52 -7.98
C VAL A 134 -8.58 2.58 -8.84
N LEU A 135 -9.29 3.29 -9.73
CA LEU A 135 -8.70 4.41 -10.47
C LEU A 135 -8.09 5.44 -9.52
N VAL A 136 -8.81 5.81 -8.46
CA VAL A 136 -8.29 6.78 -7.49
C VAL A 136 -7.18 6.18 -6.62
N GLU A 137 -7.29 4.92 -6.19
CA GLU A 137 -6.19 4.23 -5.49
C GLU A 137 -4.91 4.22 -6.34
N THR A 138 -5.00 3.84 -7.62
CA THR A 138 -3.86 3.82 -8.53
C THR A 138 -3.28 5.22 -8.74
N THR A 139 -4.14 6.23 -8.94
CA THR A 139 -3.68 7.61 -9.14
C THR A 139 -2.95 8.15 -7.91
N ARG A 140 -3.52 7.98 -6.70
CA ARG A 140 -2.89 8.45 -5.46
C ARG A 140 -1.63 7.66 -5.07
N SER A 141 -1.47 6.48 -5.65
CA SER A 141 -0.27 5.64 -5.44
C SER A 141 0.96 6.14 -6.20
N VAL A 142 0.77 7.01 -7.22
CA VAL A 142 1.87 7.53 -8.05
C VAL A 142 1.92 9.06 -8.09
N TRP A 143 0.86 9.76 -7.67
CA TRP A 143 0.74 11.21 -7.72
C TRP A 143 -0.01 11.77 -6.49
N PRO A 144 0.39 12.93 -5.95
CA PRO A 144 1.57 13.77 -6.26
C PRO A 144 2.87 13.23 -5.61
N LEU A 145 4.01 13.79 -6.00
CA LEU A 145 5.33 13.54 -5.37
C LEU A 145 5.72 12.05 -5.26
N GLY A 146 5.46 11.26 -6.30
CA GLY A 146 5.67 9.81 -6.27
C GLY A 146 4.49 9.03 -5.66
N GLY A 147 3.51 9.73 -5.06
CA GLY A 147 2.30 9.13 -4.52
C GLY A 147 2.46 8.50 -3.13
N MET A 148 1.35 7.88 -2.65
CA MET A 148 1.28 7.15 -1.39
C MET A 148 0.48 5.87 -1.58
N PRO A 149 1.11 4.75 -1.97
CA PRO A 149 0.44 3.45 -2.19
C PRO A 149 0.06 2.74 -0.88
N TRP A 150 -0.39 3.46 0.13
CA TRP A 150 -0.79 2.97 1.45
C TRP A 150 -2.31 2.91 1.59
N GLY A 151 -2.84 1.97 2.38
CA GLY A 151 -4.27 1.85 2.58
C GLY A 151 -5.03 1.43 1.31
N ARG A 152 -4.47 0.51 0.52
CA ARG A 152 -5.11 -0.10 -0.66
C ARG A 152 -5.92 -1.30 -0.24
N LEU A 153 -7.20 -1.38 -0.65
CA LEU A 153 -8.11 -2.44 -0.20
C LEU A 153 -7.62 -3.86 -0.52
N GLY A 154 -6.86 -4.04 -1.60
CA GLY A 154 -6.34 -5.35 -1.97
C GLY A 154 -5.29 -5.91 -1.01
N VAL A 155 -4.76 -5.11 -0.09
CA VAL A 155 -3.81 -5.60 0.93
C VAL A 155 -4.56 -6.24 2.11
N THR A 156 -5.77 -5.79 2.42
CA THR A 156 -6.55 -6.27 3.59
C THR A 156 -7.02 -7.72 3.50
N VAL A 157 -6.73 -8.41 2.40
CA VAL A 157 -7.25 -9.76 2.15
C VAL A 157 -6.39 -10.88 2.75
N ILE A 158 -5.21 -10.59 3.23
CA ILE A 158 -4.33 -11.57 3.86
C ILE A 158 -5.04 -12.19 5.06
N ASP A 159 -4.83 -13.47 5.27
CA ASP A 159 -5.54 -14.31 6.26
C ASP A 159 -7.07 -14.36 6.05
N THR A 160 -7.53 -14.00 4.84
CA THR A 160 -8.92 -14.24 4.40
C THR A 160 -8.95 -15.12 3.14
N PRO A 161 -10.06 -15.78 2.82
CA PRO A 161 -10.16 -16.56 1.58
C PRO A 161 -9.90 -15.76 0.30
N TRP A 162 -9.98 -14.44 0.33
CA TRP A 162 -9.73 -13.54 -0.81
C TRP A 162 -8.24 -13.35 -1.13
N GLU A 163 -7.33 -13.78 -0.24
CA GLU A 163 -5.88 -13.74 -0.54
C GLU A 163 -5.55 -14.56 -1.80
N ASN A 164 -6.32 -15.63 -2.06
CA ASN A 164 -6.17 -16.44 -3.26
C ASN A 164 -6.47 -15.72 -4.58
N LEU A 165 -7.01 -14.49 -4.53
CA LEU A 165 -7.17 -13.63 -5.69
C LEU A 165 -5.84 -12.97 -6.11
N LEU A 166 -4.94 -12.71 -5.16
CA LEU A 166 -3.71 -11.95 -5.38
C LEU A 166 -2.85 -12.49 -6.52
N PRO A 167 -2.58 -13.81 -6.65
CA PRO A 167 -1.77 -14.34 -7.75
C PRO A 167 -2.42 -14.19 -9.12
N TYR A 168 -3.75 -14.04 -9.18
CA TYR A 168 -4.51 -13.95 -10.44
C TYR A 168 -4.70 -12.51 -10.90
N VAL A 169 -5.09 -11.62 -9.97
CA VAL A 169 -5.52 -10.26 -10.29
C VAL A 169 -4.75 -9.17 -9.54
N GLY A 170 -3.73 -9.53 -8.78
CA GLY A 170 -2.87 -8.60 -8.04
C GLY A 170 -3.61 -7.76 -6.99
N ILE A 171 -2.88 -6.87 -6.34
CA ILE A 171 -3.43 -5.99 -5.29
C ILE A 171 -4.55 -5.09 -5.86
N SER A 172 -4.36 -4.51 -7.05
CA SER A 172 -5.37 -3.63 -7.68
C SER A 172 -6.66 -4.38 -8.05
N GLY A 173 -6.53 -5.57 -8.66
CA GLY A 173 -7.70 -6.39 -9.05
C GLY A 173 -8.43 -6.94 -7.83
N THR A 174 -7.70 -7.35 -6.81
CA THR A 174 -8.28 -7.80 -5.54
C THR A 174 -9.03 -6.65 -4.85
N GLY A 175 -8.44 -5.46 -4.80
CA GLY A 175 -9.12 -4.24 -4.29
C GLY A 175 -10.41 -3.92 -5.09
N PHE A 176 -10.40 -4.14 -6.41
CA PHE A 176 -11.60 -4.00 -7.24
C PHE A 176 -12.70 -4.98 -6.83
N VAL A 177 -12.38 -6.26 -6.61
CA VAL A 177 -13.34 -7.28 -6.17
C VAL A 177 -13.91 -6.93 -4.80
N VAL A 178 -13.06 -6.58 -3.85
CA VAL A 178 -13.46 -6.18 -2.47
C VAL A 178 -14.36 -4.95 -2.50
N ALA A 179 -13.97 -3.88 -3.20
CA ALA A 179 -14.77 -2.67 -3.33
C ALA A 179 -16.12 -2.93 -4.00
N THR A 180 -16.12 -3.70 -5.10
CA THR A 180 -17.33 -4.05 -5.87
C THR A 180 -18.29 -4.87 -5.02
N ALA A 181 -17.80 -5.89 -4.31
CA ALA A 181 -18.59 -6.71 -3.39
C ALA A 181 -19.20 -5.86 -2.27
N GLY A 182 -18.41 -4.96 -1.67
CA GLY A 182 -18.89 -4.05 -0.64
C GLY A 182 -19.96 -3.09 -1.16
N PHE A 183 -19.75 -2.47 -2.32
CA PHE A 183 -20.75 -1.60 -2.93
C PHE A 183 -22.02 -2.37 -3.32
N ALA A 184 -21.91 -3.60 -3.82
CA ALA A 184 -23.06 -4.45 -4.10
C ALA A 184 -23.83 -4.82 -2.82
N LEU A 185 -23.11 -5.14 -1.72
CA LEU A 185 -23.70 -5.38 -0.40
C LEU A 185 -24.55 -4.18 0.06
N GLY A 186 -24.00 -2.97 -0.04
CA GLY A 186 -24.76 -1.74 0.25
C GLY A 186 -25.92 -1.54 -0.71
N GLY A 187 -25.76 -1.94 -1.97
CA GLY A 187 -26.74 -1.87 -3.06
C GLY A 187 -27.98 -2.74 -2.84
N LEU A 188 -27.84 -3.88 -2.18
CA LEU A 188 -28.97 -4.77 -1.84
C LEU A 188 -30.07 -4.06 -1.04
N SER A 189 -29.70 -3.04 -0.26
CA SER A 189 -30.67 -2.18 0.47
C SER A 189 -31.33 -1.12 -0.41
N THR A 190 -31.01 -1.08 -1.72
CA THR A 190 -31.49 -0.07 -2.67
C THR A 190 -32.46 -0.66 -3.70
N ARG A 191 -32.95 0.18 -4.65
CA ARG A 191 -33.85 -0.28 -5.74
C ARG A 191 -33.16 -1.11 -6.83
N GLN A 192 -31.84 -1.22 -6.82
CA GLN A 192 -31.04 -1.99 -7.80
C GLN A 192 -30.73 -3.41 -7.29
N GLY A 193 -31.44 -3.90 -6.29
CA GLY A 193 -31.14 -5.14 -5.56
C GLY A 193 -30.87 -6.37 -6.43
N VAL A 194 -31.57 -6.54 -7.57
CA VAL A 194 -31.35 -7.69 -8.47
C VAL A 194 -29.99 -7.61 -9.17
N SER A 195 -29.60 -6.44 -9.72
CA SER A 195 -28.28 -6.30 -10.37
C SER A 195 -27.15 -6.43 -9.35
N ASP A 196 -27.32 -5.86 -8.18
CA ASP A 196 -26.33 -5.95 -7.10
C ASP A 196 -26.22 -7.38 -6.53
N LEU A 197 -27.34 -8.13 -6.48
CA LEU A 197 -27.32 -9.56 -6.15
C LEU A 197 -26.50 -10.37 -7.18
N VAL A 198 -26.69 -10.13 -8.47
CA VAL A 198 -25.91 -10.80 -9.52
C VAL A 198 -24.42 -10.49 -9.39
N VAL A 199 -24.07 -9.23 -9.14
CA VAL A 199 -22.67 -8.81 -8.89
C VAL A 199 -22.10 -9.49 -7.66
N MET A 200 -22.87 -9.56 -6.57
CA MET A 200 -22.46 -10.23 -5.34
C MET A 200 -22.23 -11.73 -5.57
N VAL A 201 -23.15 -12.41 -6.25
CA VAL A 201 -22.99 -13.82 -6.63
C VAL A 201 -21.73 -14.00 -7.47
N GLY A 202 -21.48 -13.11 -8.44
CA GLY A 202 -20.26 -13.15 -9.26
C GLY A 202 -18.98 -13.00 -8.40
N ALA A 203 -18.94 -12.03 -7.49
CA ALA A 203 -17.81 -11.83 -6.61
C ALA A 203 -17.56 -13.05 -5.69
N VAL A 204 -18.63 -13.62 -5.12
CA VAL A 204 -18.55 -14.84 -4.30
C VAL A 204 -18.09 -16.03 -5.13
N THR A 205 -18.61 -16.19 -6.36
CA THR A 205 -18.20 -17.29 -7.26
C THR A 205 -16.70 -17.20 -7.60
N VAL A 206 -16.21 -16.02 -7.96
CA VAL A 206 -14.77 -15.81 -8.23
C VAL A 206 -13.95 -16.15 -6.99
N SER A 207 -14.36 -15.71 -5.81
CA SER A 207 -13.67 -15.99 -4.55
C SER A 207 -13.63 -17.50 -4.25
N ILE A 208 -14.77 -18.21 -4.39
CA ILE A 208 -14.83 -19.65 -4.18
C ILE A 208 -13.96 -20.38 -5.21
N THR A 209 -14.00 -19.95 -6.47
CA THR A 209 -13.19 -20.57 -7.53
C THR A 209 -11.70 -20.52 -7.21
N THR A 210 -11.20 -19.35 -6.78
CA THR A 210 -9.78 -19.19 -6.41
C THR A 210 -9.41 -19.93 -5.13
N MET A 211 -10.35 -20.13 -4.19
CA MET A 211 -10.15 -20.99 -3.02
C MET A 211 -10.03 -22.49 -3.37
N VAL A 212 -10.88 -22.95 -4.30
CA VAL A 212 -10.89 -24.37 -4.72
C VAL A 212 -9.73 -24.67 -5.67
N MET A 213 -9.29 -23.66 -6.42
CA MET A 213 -8.17 -23.74 -7.35
C MET A 213 -7.10 -22.70 -6.95
N PRO A 214 -6.44 -22.87 -5.79
CA PRO A 214 -5.40 -21.94 -5.37
C PRO A 214 -4.24 -21.97 -6.38
N TYR A 215 -3.63 -20.81 -6.63
CA TYR A 215 -2.44 -20.77 -7.44
C TYR A 215 -1.30 -21.53 -6.73
N SER A 216 -0.70 -22.47 -7.42
CA SER A 216 0.45 -23.21 -6.93
C SER A 216 1.42 -23.43 -8.07
N ALA A 217 2.67 -23.09 -7.84
CA ALA A 217 3.77 -23.43 -8.74
C ALA A 217 4.71 -24.41 -8.05
N SER A 218 5.24 -25.35 -8.82
CA SER A 218 6.25 -26.29 -8.30
C SER A 218 7.54 -25.52 -7.98
N PRO A 219 8.16 -25.76 -6.82
CA PRO A 219 9.47 -25.21 -6.52
C PRO A 219 10.54 -25.86 -7.40
N GLU A 220 11.50 -25.06 -7.87
CA GLU A 220 12.68 -25.52 -8.63
C GLU A 220 13.83 -25.95 -7.71
N GLY A 221 13.70 -25.69 -6.40
CA GLY A 221 14.69 -26.03 -5.39
C GLY A 221 14.39 -25.38 -4.05
N THR A 222 15.35 -25.48 -3.16
CA THR A 222 15.31 -24.81 -1.85
C THR A 222 16.57 -23.97 -1.66
N PHE A 223 16.42 -22.84 -1.01
CA PHE A 223 17.49 -21.89 -0.73
C PHE A 223 17.41 -21.47 0.74
N ARG A 224 18.54 -21.50 1.45
CA ARG A 224 18.58 -21.18 2.86
C ARG A 224 18.93 -19.72 3.05
N VAL A 225 18.01 -18.94 3.59
CA VAL A 225 18.22 -17.52 3.84
C VAL A 225 18.34 -17.23 5.34
N ALA A 226 19.28 -16.37 5.70
CA ALA A 226 19.39 -15.77 7.03
C ALA A 226 19.09 -14.27 6.94
N VAL A 227 18.21 -13.77 7.79
CA VAL A 227 17.96 -12.33 7.96
C VAL A 227 18.53 -11.88 9.29
N VAL A 228 19.34 -10.83 9.27
CA VAL A 228 20.06 -10.31 10.44
C VAL A 228 19.42 -9.02 10.91
N GLN A 229 19.06 -8.96 12.19
CA GLN A 229 18.60 -7.78 12.89
C GLN A 229 19.63 -7.41 13.95
N GLY A 230 20.30 -6.25 13.77
CA GLY A 230 21.33 -5.78 14.70
C GLY A 230 20.80 -4.87 15.81
N GLY A 231 19.66 -4.21 15.57
CA GLY A 231 19.09 -3.21 16.43
C GLY A 231 19.77 -1.84 16.31
N VAL A 232 19.11 -0.82 16.82
CA VAL A 232 19.63 0.55 16.96
C VAL A 232 19.81 0.85 18.44
N PRO A 233 20.98 1.33 18.90
CA PRO A 233 21.24 1.66 20.30
C PRO A 233 20.29 2.75 20.84
N GLY A 234 20.17 2.81 22.17
CA GLY A 234 19.38 3.85 22.85
C GLY A 234 17.88 3.60 22.73
N ASP A 235 17.13 4.60 22.31
CA ASP A 235 15.67 4.54 22.09
C ASP A 235 15.25 3.83 20.79
N GLY A 236 16.21 3.34 20.02
CA GLY A 236 15.97 2.65 18.75
C GLY A 236 15.72 3.57 17.54
N ARG A 237 15.80 4.89 17.70
CA ARG A 237 15.42 5.87 16.67
C ARG A 237 16.59 6.62 16.03
N ASP A 238 17.67 6.84 16.76
CA ASP A 238 18.84 7.58 16.26
C ASP A 238 19.83 6.67 15.54
N LEU A 239 19.50 6.30 14.32
CA LEU A 239 20.34 5.46 13.47
C LEU A 239 21.57 6.23 12.97
N ALA A 240 21.41 7.48 12.56
CA ALA A 240 22.50 8.28 11.98
C ALA A 240 23.57 8.64 13.02
N GLY A 241 23.18 9.02 14.24
CA GLY A 241 24.12 9.29 15.33
C GLY A 241 24.86 8.04 15.82
N ASN A 242 24.28 6.86 15.62
CA ASN A 242 24.84 5.58 16.05
C ASN A 242 25.35 4.70 14.89
N HIS A 243 25.58 5.26 13.70
CA HIS A 243 25.81 4.50 12.46
C HIS A 243 26.88 3.40 12.58
N ARG A 244 28.06 3.68 13.17
CA ARG A 244 29.12 2.67 13.36
C ARG A 244 28.71 1.55 14.31
N GLN A 245 27.98 1.89 15.37
CA GLN A 245 27.50 0.90 16.33
C GLN A 245 26.41 0.03 15.69
N VAL A 246 25.55 0.62 14.84
CA VAL A 246 24.52 -0.14 14.08
C VAL A 246 25.22 -1.14 13.16
N THR A 247 26.25 -0.72 12.38
CA THR A 247 27.03 -1.64 11.53
C THR A 247 27.71 -2.73 12.37
N ALA A 248 28.35 -2.35 13.47
CA ALA A 248 29.00 -3.30 14.38
C ALA A 248 28.03 -4.32 14.97
N ASN A 249 26.82 -3.90 15.34
CA ASN A 249 25.77 -4.79 15.86
C ASN A 249 25.37 -5.84 14.81
N HIS A 250 25.16 -5.46 13.55
CA HIS A 250 24.85 -6.39 12.45
C HIS A 250 26.03 -7.34 12.19
N GLY A 251 27.26 -6.81 12.16
CA GLY A 251 28.50 -7.60 12.07
C GLY A 251 28.60 -8.61 13.20
N GLN A 252 28.35 -8.20 14.44
CA GLN A 252 28.41 -9.08 15.60
C GLN A 252 27.38 -10.23 15.56
N GLN A 253 26.14 -9.96 15.10
CA GLN A 253 25.14 -11.02 14.92
C GLN A 253 25.57 -12.01 13.82
N THR A 254 26.18 -11.51 12.74
CA THR A 254 26.74 -12.34 11.65
C THR A 254 27.94 -13.18 12.15
N LEU A 255 28.83 -12.63 12.96
CA LEU A 255 29.93 -13.37 13.59
C LEU A 255 29.42 -14.46 14.54
N LYS A 256 28.37 -14.18 15.34
CA LYS A 256 27.72 -15.22 16.17
C LYS A 256 27.09 -16.33 15.30
N LEU A 257 26.51 -15.98 14.15
CA LEU A 257 26.05 -16.98 13.19
C LEU A 257 27.20 -17.83 12.66
N ALA A 258 28.28 -17.20 12.21
CA ALA A 258 29.50 -17.89 11.76
C ALA A 258 30.06 -18.85 12.80
N GLN A 259 30.10 -18.46 14.06
CA GLN A 259 30.52 -19.32 15.17
C GLN A 259 29.61 -20.55 15.33
N ARG A 260 28.29 -20.36 15.24
CA ARG A 260 27.33 -21.49 15.32
C ARG A 260 27.49 -22.47 14.14
N ILE A 261 27.82 -21.94 12.96
CA ILE A 261 28.13 -22.75 11.77
C ILE A 261 29.41 -23.56 12.00
N ALA A 262 30.48 -22.92 12.47
CA ALA A 262 31.77 -23.54 12.72
C ALA A 262 31.69 -24.65 13.80
N THR A 263 30.82 -24.48 14.82
CA THR A 263 30.57 -25.51 15.85
C THR A 263 29.60 -26.60 15.42
N GLY A 264 29.07 -26.57 14.19
CA GLY A 264 28.11 -27.53 13.67
C GLY A 264 26.70 -27.44 14.30
N THR A 265 26.44 -26.43 15.14
CA THR A 265 25.13 -26.21 15.79
C THR A 265 24.12 -25.53 14.85
N GLN A 266 24.58 -24.96 13.75
CA GLN A 266 23.77 -24.34 12.72
C GLN A 266 24.31 -24.70 11.32
N ARG A 267 23.43 -25.15 10.43
CA ARG A 267 23.79 -25.30 9.01
C ARG A 267 23.97 -23.92 8.37
N ALA A 268 24.98 -23.75 7.54
CA ALA A 268 25.24 -22.50 6.82
C ALA A 268 24.03 -22.07 5.96
N PRO A 269 23.68 -20.78 5.91
CA PRO A 269 22.77 -20.26 4.89
C PRO A 269 23.45 -20.19 3.53
N ASP A 270 22.68 -19.98 2.47
CA ASP A 270 23.18 -19.70 1.13
C ASP A 270 23.29 -18.16 0.90
N LEU A 271 22.50 -17.39 1.67
CA LEU A 271 22.48 -15.91 1.64
C LEU A 271 22.25 -15.37 3.06
N VAL A 272 22.96 -14.30 3.39
CA VAL A 272 22.65 -13.45 4.54
C VAL A 272 22.09 -12.10 4.05
N VAL A 273 21.05 -11.58 4.70
CA VAL A 273 20.45 -10.28 4.37
C VAL A 273 20.56 -9.35 5.58
N TRP A 274 21.23 -8.21 5.40
CA TRP A 274 21.26 -7.09 6.33
C TRP A 274 20.22 -6.04 5.91
N PRO A 275 19.64 -5.28 6.85
CA PRO A 275 18.57 -4.33 6.56
C PRO A 275 19.06 -3.07 5.83
N GLU A 276 18.08 -2.25 5.42
CA GLU A 276 18.29 -0.87 4.98
C GLU A 276 19.05 -0.09 6.05
N ASN A 277 19.97 0.78 5.64
CA ASN A 277 20.78 1.59 6.53
C ASN A 277 21.52 0.80 7.63
N SER A 278 21.84 -0.48 7.40
CA SER A 278 22.78 -1.21 8.26
C SER A 278 24.17 -0.55 8.28
N THR A 279 24.45 0.29 7.28
CA THR A 279 25.48 1.32 7.32
C THR A 279 24.91 2.66 6.82
N ALA A 280 25.11 3.73 7.59
CA ALA A 280 24.67 5.08 7.26
C ALA A 280 25.81 5.95 6.66
N VAL A 281 26.93 5.34 6.33
CA VAL A 281 28.06 5.93 5.60
C VAL A 281 28.46 5.01 4.47
N ASP A 282 29.05 5.56 3.40
CA ASP A 282 29.47 4.78 2.25
C ASP A 282 30.57 3.77 2.64
N PRO A 283 30.26 2.45 2.65
CA PRO A 283 31.23 1.43 3.07
C PRO A 283 32.38 1.25 2.07
N LEU A 284 32.25 1.79 0.85
CA LEU A 284 33.33 1.76 -0.14
C LEU A 284 34.35 2.87 0.09
N ARG A 285 34.01 3.89 0.89
CA ARG A 285 34.86 5.03 1.22
C ARG A 285 35.27 5.07 2.69
N ASP A 286 34.44 4.61 3.62
CA ASP A 286 34.78 4.52 5.05
C ASP A 286 35.45 3.19 5.36
N GLY A 287 36.77 3.22 5.57
CA GLY A 287 37.58 2.02 5.79
C GLY A 287 37.23 1.27 7.09
N VAL A 288 36.71 1.96 8.13
CA VAL A 288 36.28 1.32 9.38
C VAL A 288 35.02 0.51 9.16
N THR A 289 34.02 1.10 8.51
CA THR A 289 32.76 0.43 8.16
C THR A 289 33.04 -0.75 7.23
N ARG A 290 33.90 -0.56 6.22
CA ARG A 290 34.31 -1.63 5.31
C ARG A 290 34.93 -2.81 6.06
N ALA A 291 35.87 -2.55 6.97
CA ALA A 291 36.52 -3.61 7.75
C ALA A 291 35.54 -4.42 8.61
N LEU A 292 34.54 -3.77 9.23
CA LEU A 292 33.49 -4.45 9.99
C LEU A 292 32.63 -5.37 9.12
N ILE A 293 32.33 -4.94 7.88
CA ILE A 293 31.58 -5.74 6.91
C ILE A 293 32.44 -6.90 6.40
N ASP A 294 33.68 -6.63 5.97
CA ASP A 294 34.62 -7.65 5.46
C ASP A 294 34.85 -8.76 6.49
N GLU A 295 35.06 -8.42 7.77
CA GLU A 295 35.22 -9.36 8.86
C GLU A 295 33.99 -10.27 9.00
N ALA A 296 32.79 -9.69 9.05
CA ALA A 296 31.57 -10.43 9.24
C ALA A 296 31.23 -11.35 8.05
N VAL A 297 31.37 -10.84 6.81
CA VAL A 297 31.05 -11.57 5.58
C VAL A 297 32.08 -12.67 5.30
N SER A 298 33.37 -12.39 5.50
CA SER A 298 34.41 -13.41 5.39
C SER A 298 34.22 -14.54 6.41
N ALA A 299 33.85 -14.21 7.66
CA ALA A 299 33.62 -15.20 8.71
C ALA A 299 32.43 -16.12 8.42
N VAL A 300 31.32 -15.59 7.88
CA VAL A 300 30.14 -16.40 7.57
C VAL A 300 30.33 -17.19 6.27
N GLY A 301 31.20 -16.74 5.37
CA GLY A 301 31.64 -17.45 4.17
C GLY A 301 30.62 -17.57 3.04
N VAL A 302 29.56 -16.72 3.05
CA VAL A 302 28.49 -16.72 2.04
C VAL A 302 28.18 -15.30 1.58
N PRO A 303 27.60 -15.10 0.37
CA PRO A 303 27.16 -13.80 -0.09
C PRO A 303 26.25 -13.12 0.94
N THR A 304 26.47 -11.83 1.18
CA THR A 304 25.65 -11.05 2.12
C THR A 304 25.13 -9.80 1.41
N LEU A 305 23.82 -9.61 1.42
CA LEU A 305 23.17 -8.41 0.88
C LEU A 305 23.19 -7.32 1.94
N ILE A 306 23.99 -6.26 1.73
CA ILE A 306 24.18 -5.14 2.68
C ILE A 306 23.35 -3.96 2.24
N GLY A 307 22.50 -3.43 3.12
CA GLY A 307 21.76 -2.18 2.89
C GLY A 307 22.49 -0.98 3.47
N GLY A 308 22.71 0.04 2.68
CA GLY A 308 23.49 1.19 3.14
C GLY A 308 23.26 2.47 2.35
N VAL A 309 23.83 3.55 2.92
CA VAL A 309 23.90 4.86 2.28
C VAL A 309 25.20 4.97 1.51
N PHE A 310 25.11 5.31 0.24
CA PHE A 310 26.25 5.50 -0.66
C PHE A 310 26.28 6.94 -1.15
N ASP A 311 27.47 7.45 -1.41
CA ASP A 311 27.66 8.81 -1.91
C ASP A 311 27.08 8.95 -3.32
N GLY A 312 26.43 10.08 -3.56
CA GLY A 312 25.94 10.48 -4.87
C GLY A 312 27.04 11.07 -5.74
N PRO A 313 26.68 11.61 -6.91
CA PRO A 313 27.63 12.27 -7.82
C PRO A 313 28.22 13.56 -7.24
N ASP A 314 27.62 14.14 -6.19
CA ASP A 314 28.09 15.34 -5.50
C ASP A 314 27.78 15.26 -3.98
N ASP A 315 28.31 16.22 -3.22
CA ASP A 315 28.19 16.25 -1.75
C ASP A 315 26.76 16.51 -1.23
N THR A 316 25.84 16.91 -2.13
CA THR A 316 24.44 17.21 -1.78
C THR A 316 23.51 16.04 -2.04
N THR A 317 23.99 14.96 -2.64
CA THR A 317 23.22 13.81 -3.06
C THR A 317 23.74 12.51 -2.45
N ALA A 318 22.87 11.51 -2.36
CA ALA A 318 23.18 10.18 -1.87
C ALA A 318 22.31 9.12 -2.56
N TYR A 319 22.69 7.85 -2.42
CA TYR A 319 21.90 6.70 -2.82
C TYR A 319 21.56 5.82 -1.61
N ASN A 320 20.33 5.37 -1.53
CA ASN A 320 19.93 4.26 -0.65
C ASN A 320 20.04 2.97 -1.46
N ARG A 321 20.99 2.08 -1.09
CA ARG A 321 21.35 0.95 -1.95
C ARG A 321 21.51 -0.35 -1.16
N GLY A 322 21.04 -1.45 -1.75
CA GLY A 322 21.41 -2.80 -1.38
C GLY A 322 22.50 -3.33 -2.30
N ILE A 323 23.60 -3.81 -1.75
CA ILE A 323 24.75 -4.33 -2.50
C ILE A 323 25.12 -5.72 -2.03
N VAL A 324 25.36 -6.64 -2.96
CA VAL A 324 25.86 -7.97 -2.63
C VAL A 324 27.35 -7.88 -2.28
N TRP A 325 27.72 -8.36 -1.09
CA TRP A 325 29.08 -8.43 -0.58
C TRP A 325 29.54 -9.87 -0.56
N LEU A 326 30.68 -10.15 -1.17
CA LEU A 326 31.22 -11.50 -1.31
C LEU A 326 32.26 -11.80 -0.21
N PRO A 327 32.45 -13.08 0.17
CA PRO A 327 33.39 -13.47 1.21
C PRO A 327 34.85 -13.07 0.95
N ASP A 328 35.23 -12.82 -0.31
CA ASP A 328 36.57 -12.34 -0.69
C ASP A 328 36.74 -10.81 -0.61
N GLY A 329 35.73 -10.10 -0.03
CA GLY A 329 35.73 -8.64 0.11
C GLY A 329 35.37 -7.88 -1.17
N LYS A 330 35.04 -8.58 -2.26
CA LYS A 330 34.52 -7.92 -3.47
C LYS A 330 33.04 -7.62 -3.34
N THR A 331 32.61 -6.62 -4.08
CA THR A 331 31.20 -6.28 -4.22
C THR A 331 30.65 -6.83 -5.53
N GLY A 332 29.45 -7.40 -5.46
CA GLY A 332 28.66 -7.89 -6.59
C GLY A 332 27.65 -6.87 -7.10
N PRO A 333 26.53 -7.33 -7.66
CA PRO A 333 25.47 -6.48 -8.16
C PRO A 333 24.81 -5.67 -7.03
N SER A 334 24.16 -4.56 -7.39
CA SER A 334 23.48 -3.68 -6.45
C SER A 334 22.12 -3.25 -6.98
N TYR A 335 21.22 -2.92 -6.06
CA TYR A 335 19.93 -2.31 -6.32
C TYR A 335 19.86 -0.96 -5.59
N THR A 336 19.49 0.09 -6.29
CA THR A 336 19.26 1.43 -5.74
C THR A 336 17.76 1.63 -5.56
N LYS A 337 17.34 2.14 -4.40
CA LYS A 337 15.93 2.40 -4.07
C LYS A 337 15.25 3.20 -5.17
N ALA A 338 14.16 2.65 -5.71
CA ALA A 338 13.45 3.24 -6.85
C ALA A 338 12.59 4.44 -6.43
N HIS A 339 11.98 4.38 -5.24
CA HIS A 339 11.05 5.40 -4.74
C HIS A 339 11.54 5.99 -3.41
N PRO A 340 12.49 6.94 -3.42
CA PRO A 340 12.86 7.69 -2.22
C PRO A 340 11.66 8.43 -1.62
N VAL A 341 11.58 8.46 -0.28
CA VAL A 341 10.44 9.01 0.46
C VAL A 341 10.51 10.54 0.49
N PRO A 342 9.50 11.24 -0.08
CA PRO A 342 9.44 12.70 0.01
C PRO A 342 9.42 13.18 1.47
N PHE A 343 10.17 14.24 1.77
CA PHE A 343 10.31 14.82 3.12
C PHE A 343 10.94 13.90 4.18
N GLY A 344 11.36 12.69 3.78
CA GLY A 344 12.09 11.75 4.62
C GLY A 344 13.50 11.49 4.09
N GLU A 345 13.64 11.30 2.77
CA GLU A 345 14.90 11.02 2.11
C GLU A 345 15.33 12.14 1.13
N TYR A 346 14.41 12.96 0.66
CA TYR A 346 14.71 14.17 -0.11
C TYR A 346 13.68 15.27 0.19
N VAL A 347 14.05 16.52 -0.08
CA VAL A 347 13.15 17.67 0.09
C VAL A 347 12.68 18.13 -1.30
N PRO A 348 11.41 17.86 -1.68
CA PRO A 348 10.86 18.36 -2.93
C PRO A 348 11.01 19.88 -3.01
N TRP A 349 11.44 20.39 -4.18
CA TRP A 349 11.66 21.83 -4.37
C TRP A 349 12.52 22.47 -3.27
N ARG A 350 13.60 21.82 -2.86
CA ARG A 350 14.49 22.26 -1.76
C ARG A 350 14.91 23.74 -1.86
N SER A 351 15.14 24.24 -3.06
CA SER A 351 15.48 25.66 -3.30
C SER A 351 14.39 26.64 -2.87
N VAL A 352 13.13 26.19 -2.80
CA VAL A 352 11.97 27.03 -2.46
C VAL A 352 11.55 26.81 -1.00
N ILE A 353 11.44 25.55 -0.55
CA ILE A 353 10.86 25.24 0.75
C ILE A 353 11.88 24.75 1.78
N GLY A 354 13.14 24.55 1.40
CA GLY A 354 14.17 23.99 2.30
C GLY A 354 14.38 24.79 3.59
N GLY A 355 14.10 26.09 3.57
CA GLY A 355 14.16 26.97 4.75
C GLY A 355 12.88 27.00 5.61
N TRP A 356 11.79 26.34 5.21
CA TRP A 356 10.49 26.45 5.92
C TRP A 356 10.42 25.66 7.22
N SER A 357 11.27 24.65 7.39
CA SER A 357 11.27 23.82 8.59
C SER A 357 12.68 23.38 8.95
N SER A 358 13.03 23.44 10.24
CA SER A 358 14.29 22.88 10.76
C SER A 358 14.42 21.37 10.51
N ARG A 359 13.31 20.66 10.35
CA ARG A 359 13.32 19.23 9.99
C ARG A 359 13.95 18.95 8.64
N PHE A 360 13.85 19.86 7.66
CA PHE A 360 14.47 19.68 6.36
C PHE A 360 15.99 19.79 6.43
N GLN A 361 16.53 20.40 7.49
CA GLN A 361 17.97 20.41 7.76
C GLN A 361 18.49 19.06 8.27
N LEU A 362 17.60 18.19 8.78
CA LEU A 362 17.94 16.82 9.17
C LEU A 362 18.11 15.88 7.96
N ILE A 363 17.78 16.36 6.75
CA ILE A 363 18.01 15.67 5.47
C ILE A 363 19.13 16.44 4.75
N PRO A 364 20.40 16.20 5.10
CA PRO A 364 21.51 16.99 4.59
C PRO A 364 21.76 16.74 3.10
N ARG A 365 21.44 15.54 2.61
CA ARG A 365 21.58 15.12 1.22
C ARG A 365 20.27 14.59 0.67
N ASP A 366 19.97 14.88 -0.59
CA ASP A 366 18.82 14.33 -1.28
C ASP A 366 19.14 12.94 -1.85
N PHE A 367 18.36 11.93 -1.48
CA PHE A 367 18.51 10.60 -2.05
C PHE A 367 17.96 10.56 -3.46
N LEU A 368 18.77 10.04 -4.36
CA LEU A 368 18.44 9.90 -5.77
C LEU A 368 17.73 8.56 -6.03
N SER A 369 16.78 8.60 -6.95
CA SER A 369 16.03 7.43 -7.42
C SER A 369 16.92 6.48 -8.22
N GLY A 370 16.76 5.17 -8.01
CA GLY A 370 17.36 4.14 -8.85
C GLY A 370 16.70 4.06 -10.24
N SER A 371 17.38 3.45 -11.19
CA SER A 371 16.97 3.34 -12.59
C SER A 371 16.36 1.99 -12.99
N GLY A 372 15.89 1.20 -12.01
CA GLY A 372 15.24 -0.10 -12.26
C GLY A 372 16.24 -1.25 -12.41
N GLU A 373 17.27 -1.26 -11.61
CA GLU A 373 18.26 -2.34 -11.46
C GLU A 373 17.61 -3.61 -10.90
N GLY A 374 18.36 -4.72 -10.98
CA GLY A 374 17.91 -6.03 -10.47
C GLY A 374 17.21 -6.88 -11.53
N PRO A 375 16.94 -8.15 -11.27
CA PRO A 375 17.25 -8.83 -10.00
C PRO A 375 18.77 -8.93 -9.74
N LEU A 376 19.12 -9.32 -8.49
CA LEU A 376 20.49 -9.46 -8.03
C LEU A 376 20.86 -10.95 -7.99
N ASP A 377 22.00 -11.31 -8.60
CA ASP A 377 22.60 -12.63 -8.36
C ASP A 377 23.17 -12.69 -6.93
N VAL A 378 22.60 -13.57 -6.10
CA VAL A 378 22.98 -13.76 -4.70
C VAL A 378 23.57 -15.16 -4.46
N GLY A 379 24.48 -15.60 -5.33
CA GLY A 379 25.12 -16.92 -5.27
C GLY A 379 24.45 -17.94 -6.19
N GLY A 380 24.15 -17.54 -7.41
CA GLY A 380 23.53 -18.34 -8.47
C GLY A 380 22.00 -18.37 -8.41
N VAL A 381 21.38 -17.57 -7.54
CA VAL A 381 19.93 -17.34 -7.45
C VAL A 381 19.63 -15.87 -7.69
N GLU A 382 18.70 -15.58 -8.59
CA GLU A 382 18.22 -14.24 -8.87
C GLU A 382 17.22 -13.80 -7.79
N ALA A 383 17.56 -12.77 -7.03
CA ALA A 383 16.73 -12.18 -6.00
C ALA A 383 16.20 -10.80 -6.41
N ALA A 384 14.90 -10.62 -6.39
CA ALA A 384 14.32 -9.27 -6.44
C ALA A 384 14.59 -8.55 -5.13
N ASN A 385 14.98 -7.29 -5.20
CA ASN A 385 15.19 -6.47 -4.00
C ASN A 385 14.26 -5.26 -3.99
N ALA A 386 13.71 -4.96 -2.81
CA ALA A 386 12.98 -3.73 -2.51
C ALA A 386 13.55 -3.12 -1.23
N ILE A 387 13.64 -1.79 -1.20
CA ILE A 387 14.11 -1.08 -0.03
C ILE A 387 12.92 -0.34 0.60
N CYS A 388 12.51 -0.82 1.81
CA CYS A 388 11.50 -0.18 2.66
C CYS A 388 10.18 0.11 1.89
N PHE A 389 9.90 1.38 1.63
CA PHE A 389 8.69 1.85 0.98
C PHE A 389 8.47 1.32 -0.45
N ASP A 390 9.54 0.90 -1.15
CA ASP A 390 9.45 0.29 -2.48
C ASP A 390 8.49 -0.90 -2.55
N VAL A 391 8.34 -1.67 -1.45
CA VAL A 391 7.45 -2.84 -1.40
C VAL A 391 5.99 -2.51 -1.68
N ALA A 392 5.57 -1.27 -1.39
CA ALA A 392 4.20 -0.82 -1.60
C ALA A 392 3.89 -0.50 -3.08
N TYR A 393 4.90 -0.22 -3.90
CA TYR A 393 4.74 0.13 -5.31
C TYR A 393 4.58 -1.11 -6.21
N ASP A 394 3.81 -0.96 -7.28
CA ASP A 394 3.49 -2.06 -8.18
C ASP A 394 4.57 -2.31 -9.25
N ASP A 395 5.52 -1.42 -9.46
CA ASP A 395 6.53 -1.46 -10.52
C ASP A 395 7.87 -2.11 -10.08
N VAL A 396 8.18 -2.16 -8.78
CA VAL A 396 9.50 -2.59 -8.29
C VAL A 396 9.68 -4.10 -8.34
N LEU A 397 9.01 -4.82 -7.44
CA LEU A 397 9.20 -6.27 -7.29
C LEU A 397 8.68 -7.07 -8.49
N PRO A 398 7.49 -6.77 -9.04
CA PRO A 398 6.98 -7.54 -10.16
C PRO A 398 7.80 -7.41 -11.43
N ASP A 399 8.46 -6.27 -11.65
CA ASP A 399 9.35 -6.10 -12.80
C ASP A 399 10.57 -7.00 -12.69
N GLN A 400 11.19 -7.08 -11.51
CA GLN A 400 12.31 -7.96 -11.25
C GLN A 400 11.92 -9.45 -11.33
N VAL A 401 10.71 -9.82 -10.85
CA VAL A 401 10.20 -11.20 -11.01
C VAL A 401 9.98 -11.55 -12.48
N ARG A 402 9.49 -10.63 -13.31
CA ARG A 402 9.40 -10.86 -14.78
C ARG A 402 10.77 -11.05 -15.43
N ARG A 403 11.82 -10.52 -14.84
CA ARG A 403 13.22 -10.67 -15.30
C ARG A 403 13.93 -11.88 -14.70
N GLY A 404 13.23 -12.74 -13.97
CA GLY A 404 13.72 -14.05 -13.53
C GLY A 404 13.99 -14.18 -12.05
N ALA A 405 13.60 -13.21 -11.19
CA ALA A 405 13.82 -13.37 -9.75
C ALA A 405 12.99 -14.54 -9.17
N GLN A 406 13.67 -15.41 -8.45
CA GLN A 406 13.14 -16.63 -7.82
C GLN A 406 12.84 -16.42 -6.33
N LEU A 407 13.45 -15.40 -5.73
CA LEU A 407 13.37 -14.99 -4.34
C LEU A 407 13.13 -13.49 -4.27
N VAL A 408 12.53 -13.01 -3.18
CA VAL A 408 12.40 -11.59 -2.87
C VAL A 408 13.17 -11.28 -1.58
N THR A 409 13.89 -10.18 -1.56
CA THR A 409 14.48 -9.58 -0.37
C THR A 409 13.88 -8.21 -0.13
N VAL A 410 13.53 -7.90 1.12
CA VAL A 410 13.05 -6.58 1.53
C VAL A 410 13.97 -6.08 2.64
N GLN A 411 14.71 -5.03 2.35
CA GLN A 411 15.59 -4.37 3.31
C GLN A 411 14.87 -3.14 3.86
N THR A 412 14.60 -3.07 5.16
CA THR A 412 13.90 -1.95 5.77
C THR A 412 14.57 -1.49 7.06
N SER A 413 14.51 -0.20 7.36
CA SER A 413 15.03 0.33 8.61
C SER A 413 13.96 0.27 9.72
N ASN A 414 12.81 0.89 9.51
CA ASN A 414 11.75 1.12 10.48
C ASN A 414 12.18 1.88 11.75
N ALA A 415 13.44 2.34 11.88
CA ALA A 415 13.93 3.00 13.08
C ALA A 415 13.10 4.25 13.44
N THR A 416 12.78 5.09 12.47
CA THR A 416 11.92 6.28 12.66
C THR A 416 10.51 5.92 13.15
N PHE A 417 10.03 4.73 12.82
CA PHE A 417 8.67 4.25 13.09
C PHE A 417 8.61 3.21 14.22
N TYR A 418 9.72 3.00 14.91
CA TYR A 418 9.81 2.02 16.01
C TYR A 418 8.78 2.32 17.11
N GLY A 419 8.03 1.29 17.52
CA GLY A 419 6.95 1.38 18.48
C GLY A 419 5.67 2.04 17.97
N THR A 420 5.47 2.10 16.64
CA THR A 420 4.24 2.56 15.99
C THR A 420 3.61 1.45 15.13
N ASP A 421 2.44 1.70 14.55
CA ASP A 421 1.71 0.72 13.72
C ASP A 421 2.31 0.58 12.30
N GLN A 422 3.20 1.48 11.86
CA GLN A 422 3.74 1.47 10.51
C GLN A 422 4.48 0.18 10.13
N PRO A 423 5.34 -0.41 10.99
CA PRO A 423 6.04 -1.65 10.67
C PRO A 423 5.08 -2.83 10.39
N GLU A 424 4.00 -2.98 11.16
CA GLU A 424 3.00 -4.03 10.93
C GLU A 424 2.24 -3.80 9.61
N GLN A 425 1.85 -2.56 9.31
CA GLN A 425 1.21 -2.22 8.04
C GLN A 425 2.12 -2.50 6.84
N GLN A 426 3.42 -2.16 6.92
CA GLN A 426 4.39 -2.48 5.88
C GLN A 426 4.60 -3.99 5.74
N PHE A 427 4.64 -4.70 6.85
CA PHE A 427 4.82 -6.15 6.87
C PHE A 427 3.65 -6.86 6.18
N GLU A 428 2.41 -6.39 6.41
CA GLU A 428 1.22 -6.92 5.75
C GLU A 428 1.25 -6.69 4.22
N ILE A 429 1.71 -5.51 3.77
CA ILE A 429 1.95 -5.26 2.34
C ILE A 429 2.97 -6.28 1.79
N THR A 430 4.02 -6.58 2.56
CA THR A 430 5.06 -7.54 2.17
C THR A 430 4.50 -8.96 2.06
N ARG A 431 3.62 -9.38 2.98
CA ARG A 431 2.90 -10.66 2.90
C ARG A 431 2.02 -10.73 1.64
N ALA A 432 1.30 -9.64 1.35
CA ALA A 432 0.49 -9.56 0.13
C ALA A 432 1.36 -9.69 -1.14
N ARG A 433 2.56 -9.10 -1.17
CA ARG A 433 3.51 -9.28 -2.27
C ARG A 433 4.02 -10.70 -2.39
N ALA A 434 4.29 -11.39 -1.27
CA ALA A 434 4.69 -12.79 -1.30
C ALA A 434 3.64 -13.66 -2.03
N VAL A 435 2.36 -13.47 -1.69
CA VAL A 435 1.24 -14.20 -2.32
C VAL A 435 1.04 -13.78 -3.78
N GLU A 436 1.00 -12.47 -4.06
CA GLU A 436 0.82 -11.93 -5.41
C GLU A 436 1.87 -12.45 -6.40
N LEU A 437 3.12 -12.46 -5.97
CA LEU A 437 4.27 -12.86 -6.79
C LEU A 437 4.51 -14.37 -6.76
N ASN A 438 3.90 -15.09 -5.82
CA ASN A 438 4.20 -16.47 -5.47
C ASN A 438 5.71 -16.68 -5.25
N ARG A 439 6.30 -15.84 -4.40
CA ARG A 439 7.73 -15.84 -4.05
C ARG A 439 7.91 -15.85 -2.55
N SER A 440 8.92 -16.61 -2.10
CA SER A 440 9.40 -16.45 -0.72
C SER A 440 10.01 -15.07 -0.54
N VAL A 441 9.82 -14.47 0.64
CA VAL A 441 10.34 -13.13 0.95
C VAL A 441 11.19 -13.17 2.21
N ALA A 442 12.43 -12.67 2.11
CA ALA A 442 13.32 -12.44 3.24
C ALA A 442 13.27 -10.96 3.62
N VAL A 443 12.68 -10.64 4.77
CA VAL A 443 12.58 -9.28 5.29
C VAL A 443 13.64 -9.07 6.35
N ALA A 444 14.59 -8.17 6.12
CA ALA A 444 15.55 -7.73 7.12
C ALA A 444 15.20 -6.30 7.56
N SER A 445 14.97 -6.11 8.86
CA SER A 445 14.73 -4.81 9.47
C SER A 445 15.82 -4.49 10.49
N THR A 446 16.14 -3.19 10.64
CA THR A 446 17.15 -2.76 11.61
C THR A 446 16.69 -3.03 13.05
N ASN A 447 15.42 -2.71 13.36
CA ASN A 447 14.82 -2.93 14.69
C ASN A 447 13.30 -3.12 14.64
N GLY A 448 12.68 -3.13 13.46
CA GLY A 448 11.26 -3.42 13.27
C GLY A 448 11.03 -4.93 13.14
N ILE A 449 10.32 -5.34 12.08
CA ILE A 449 9.96 -6.74 11.84
C ILE A 449 10.92 -7.35 10.83
N SER A 450 11.79 -8.26 11.30
CA SER A 450 12.55 -9.15 10.43
C SER A 450 11.86 -10.52 10.38
N ALA A 451 11.69 -11.05 9.17
CA ALA A 451 10.97 -12.30 8.99
C ALA A 451 11.32 -13.01 7.68
N ILE A 452 10.99 -14.28 7.60
CA ILE A 452 11.02 -15.07 6.37
C ILE A 452 9.60 -15.53 6.09
N ILE A 453 9.08 -15.20 4.91
CA ILE A 453 7.69 -15.44 4.48
C ILE A 453 7.71 -16.42 3.32
N GLY A 454 6.82 -17.40 3.35
CA GLY A 454 6.63 -18.35 2.25
C GLY A 454 5.84 -17.74 1.08
N PRO A 455 5.83 -18.41 -0.10
CA PRO A 455 5.11 -17.94 -1.29
C PRO A 455 3.60 -17.81 -1.12
N ASN A 456 3.07 -18.41 -0.07
CA ASN A 456 1.66 -18.37 0.34
C ASN A 456 1.37 -17.30 1.41
N GLY A 457 2.31 -16.41 1.69
CA GLY A 457 2.16 -15.35 2.69
C GLY A 457 2.35 -15.78 4.15
N TRP A 458 2.58 -17.07 4.42
CA TRP A 458 2.78 -17.55 5.79
C TRP A 458 4.14 -17.16 6.33
N VAL A 459 4.17 -16.71 7.57
CA VAL A 459 5.40 -16.35 8.28
C VAL A 459 6.09 -17.62 8.77
N LEU A 460 7.22 -17.97 8.13
CA LEU A 460 7.99 -19.17 8.44
C LEU A 460 8.94 -18.97 9.62
N ALA A 461 9.44 -17.74 9.80
CA ALA A 461 10.25 -17.30 10.92
C ALA A 461 10.07 -15.81 11.10
N ARG A 462 10.08 -15.33 12.36
CA ARG A 462 10.01 -13.91 12.73
C ARG A 462 10.96 -13.63 13.88
N SER A 463 11.72 -12.55 13.79
CA SER A 463 12.54 -12.03 14.89
C SER A 463 11.67 -11.22 15.85
N PRO A 464 11.95 -11.26 17.15
CA PRO A 464 11.32 -10.34 18.07
C PRO A 464 11.68 -8.89 17.72
N GLU A 465 10.70 -7.99 17.74
CA GLU A 465 10.89 -6.57 17.46
C GLU A 465 11.88 -5.93 18.45
N GLY A 466 12.72 -5.02 17.98
CA GLY A 466 13.70 -4.31 18.79
C GLY A 466 14.86 -5.16 19.34
N SER A 467 14.89 -6.46 19.09
CA SER A 467 15.95 -7.36 19.60
C SER A 467 16.99 -7.72 18.54
N ALA A 468 18.25 -7.78 18.94
CA ALA A 468 19.30 -8.29 18.06
C ALA A 468 19.15 -9.80 17.89
N SER A 469 18.93 -10.27 16.65
CA SER A 469 18.64 -11.67 16.35
C SER A 469 18.95 -12.05 14.90
N VAL A 470 18.97 -13.37 14.64
CA VAL A 470 19.08 -13.92 13.28
C VAL A 470 17.99 -14.97 13.09
N ALA A 471 17.11 -14.75 12.12
CA ALA A 471 16.14 -15.76 11.70
C ALA A 471 16.66 -16.47 10.44
N ILE A 472 16.51 -17.81 10.41
CA ILE A 472 17.04 -18.65 9.32
C ILE A 472 15.98 -19.67 8.92
N LYS A 473 15.75 -19.83 7.60
CA LYS A 473 14.85 -20.87 7.05
C LYS A 473 15.30 -21.31 5.66
N ASP A 474 14.98 -22.56 5.34
CA ASP A 474 14.93 -23.04 3.96
C ASP A 474 13.63 -22.54 3.32
N VAL A 475 13.73 -21.95 2.17
CA VAL A 475 12.58 -21.43 1.40
C VAL A 475 12.54 -22.04 0.01
N PRO A 476 11.37 -22.30 -0.56
CA PRO A 476 11.26 -22.73 -1.94
C PRO A 476 11.63 -21.60 -2.90
N LEU A 477 12.35 -21.94 -3.97
CA LEU A 477 12.58 -21.11 -5.13
C LEU A 477 11.49 -21.38 -6.17
N VAL A 478 10.94 -20.36 -6.79
CA VAL A 478 9.86 -20.47 -7.78
C VAL A 478 10.19 -19.62 -9.00
N ASP A 479 10.11 -20.22 -10.20
CA ASP A 479 10.35 -19.51 -11.48
C ASP A 479 9.05 -19.06 -12.14
N ALA A 480 7.97 -19.78 -11.93
CA ALA A 480 6.70 -19.52 -12.57
C ALA A 480 6.18 -18.10 -12.27
N ILE A 481 5.78 -17.40 -13.31
CA ILE A 481 5.26 -16.03 -13.21
C ILE A 481 3.74 -16.09 -13.05
N THR A 482 3.21 -15.48 -11.98
CA THR A 482 1.77 -15.44 -11.72
C THR A 482 1.04 -14.64 -12.81
N PRO A 483 -0.26 -14.92 -13.06
CA PRO A 483 -1.08 -14.09 -13.96
C PRO A 483 -1.08 -12.61 -13.55
N ALA A 484 -1.14 -12.32 -12.25
CA ALA A 484 -1.05 -10.97 -11.72
C ALA A 484 0.23 -10.26 -12.17
N THR A 485 1.39 -10.88 -11.94
CA THR A 485 2.71 -10.34 -12.33
C THR A 485 2.84 -10.16 -13.84
N ARG A 486 2.29 -11.10 -14.63
CA ARG A 486 2.35 -11.03 -16.10
C ARG A 486 1.57 -9.85 -16.67
N PHE A 487 0.43 -9.49 -16.06
CA PHE A 487 -0.50 -8.48 -16.57
C PHE A 487 -0.58 -7.20 -15.73
N GLN A 488 0.24 -7.04 -14.72
CA GLN A 488 0.11 -6.04 -13.67
C GLN A 488 -0.15 -4.59 -14.16
N THR A 489 0.69 -4.05 -15.02
CA THR A 489 0.51 -2.69 -15.57
C THR A 489 -0.75 -2.58 -16.41
N ARG A 490 -1.15 -3.65 -17.09
CA ARG A 490 -2.37 -3.70 -17.92
C ARG A 490 -3.62 -3.78 -17.07
N GLN A 491 -3.61 -4.46 -15.94
CA GLN A 491 -4.78 -4.60 -15.05
C GLN A 491 -5.24 -3.24 -14.53
N ALA A 492 -4.33 -2.46 -13.95
CA ALA A 492 -4.63 -1.12 -13.46
C ALA A 492 -5.14 -0.21 -14.60
N SER A 493 -4.55 -0.32 -15.81
CA SER A 493 -4.98 0.43 -16.99
C SER A 493 -6.38 0.02 -17.46
N ILE A 494 -6.70 -1.28 -17.47
CA ILE A 494 -8.03 -1.80 -17.85
C ILE A 494 -9.09 -1.30 -16.85
N LEU A 495 -8.84 -1.41 -15.56
CA LEU A 495 -9.76 -0.96 -14.52
C LEU A 495 -9.95 0.57 -14.56
N SER A 496 -8.87 1.32 -14.81
CA SER A 496 -8.93 2.76 -15.02
C SER A 496 -9.75 3.13 -16.27
N GLY A 497 -9.55 2.42 -17.38
CA GLY A 497 -10.33 2.59 -18.60
C GLY A 497 -11.82 2.30 -18.37
N LEU A 498 -12.15 1.25 -17.62
CA LEU A 498 -13.50 0.93 -17.21
C LEU A 498 -14.12 2.09 -16.40
N ALA A 499 -13.42 2.61 -15.41
CA ALA A 499 -13.87 3.73 -14.60
C ALA A 499 -14.16 4.99 -15.44
N ILE A 500 -13.22 5.36 -16.32
CA ILE A 500 -13.36 6.51 -17.22
C ILE A 500 -14.55 6.30 -18.14
N GLY A 501 -14.72 5.10 -18.74
CA GLY A 501 -15.86 4.75 -19.57
C GLY A 501 -17.21 4.93 -18.86
N GLY A 502 -17.30 4.49 -17.60
CA GLY A 502 -18.49 4.68 -16.77
C GLY A 502 -18.81 6.15 -16.48
N LEU A 503 -17.77 6.94 -16.17
CA LEU A 503 -17.91 8.39 -15.93
C LEU A 503 -18.35 9.13 -17.22
N LEU A 504 -17.75 8.81 -18.36
CA LEU A 504 -18.16 9.35 -19.66
C LEU A 504 -19.59 8.97 -20.03
N TRP A 505 -19.99 7.73 -19.80
CA TRP A 505 -21.37 7.30 -19.99
C TRP A 505 -22.35 8.12 -19.16
N CYS A 506 -22.03 8.37 -17.90
CA CYS A 506 -22.83 9.25 -17.03
C CYS A 506 -22.92 10.69 -17.58
N ALA A 507 -21.82 11.25 -18.06
CA ALA A 507 -21.78 12.60 -18.65
C ALA A 507 -22.68 12.68 -19.89
N VAL A 508 -22.56 11.74 -20.83
CA VAL A 508 -23.39 11.68 -22.05
C VAL A 508 -24.89 11.53 -21.71
N ARG A 509 -25.23 10.67 -20.74
CA ARG A 509 -26.64 10.53 -20.30
C ARG A 509 -27.21 11.81 -19.70
N ARG A 510 -26.40 12.63 -19.03
CA ARG A 510 -26.84 13.94 -18.51
C ARG A 510 -27.08 14.96 -19.62
N LEU A 511 -26.20 15.01 -20.62
CA LEU A 511 -26.32 15.91 -21.76
C LEU A 511 -27.53 15.57 -22.65
N ARG A 512 -27.89 14.29 -22.78
CA ARG A 512 -29.05 13.85 -23.59
C ARG A 512 -30.41 13.99 -22.89
N ARG A 513 -30.45 14.43 -21.63
CA ARG A 513 -31.74 14.75 -20.98
C ARG A 513 -32.29 16.03 -21.60
N PRO A 514 -33.51 16.03 -22.22
CA PRO A 514 -34.08 17.24 -22.76
C PRO A 514 -34.26 18.25 -21.64
N ILE A 515 -33.85 19.49 -21.89
CA ILE A 515 -34.16 20.63 -21.03
C ILE A 515 -35.67 20.80 -21.12
N THR A 516 -36.42 20.34 -20.12
CA THR A 516 -37.86 20.62 -20.03
C THR A 516 -37.96 22.10 -19.70
N VAL A 517 -38.04 22.92 -20.73
CA VAL A 517 -38.38 24.36 -20.60
C VAL A 517 -39.83 24.39 -20.15
N HIS A 518 -40.07 24.64 -18.86
CA HIS A 518 -41.37 25.07 -18.39
C HIS A 518 -41.65 26.45 -18.99
N LEU A 519 -42.24 26.46 -20.21
CA LEU A 519 -42.89 27.62 -20.73
C LEU A 519 -44.00 27.99 -19.73
N LEU A 520 -43.75 29.00 -18.90
CA LEU A 520 -44.77 29.71 -18.18
C LEU A 520 -45.65 30.39 -19.25
N SER A 521 -46.74 29.69 -19.64
CA SER A 521 -47.80 30.31 -20.39
C SER A 521 -48.43 31.40 -19.53
N SER A 522 -47.93 32.63 -19.74
CA SER A 522 -48.64 33.84 -19.30
C SER A 522 -49.98 33.89 -20.06
N ARG A 523 -51.03 33.33 -19.56
CA ARG A 523 -52.38 33.71 -19.94
C ARG A 523 -52.62 35.12 -19.39
N ARG A 524 -52.36 36.10 -20.23
CA ARG A 524 -53.07 37.37 -20.13
C ARG A 524 -54.55 37.07 -20.42
N GLY A 525 -55.37 37.12 -19.44
CA GLY A 525 -56.83 37.21 -19.59
C GLY A 525 -57.16 38.67 -19.92
N GLU A 526 -57.58 38.89 -21.12
CA GLU A 526 -58.36 40.07 -21.46
C GLU A 526 -59.83 39.82 -21.07
N ARG A 527 -60.36 40.83 -20.41
CA ARG A 527 -61.68 41.35 -20.21
C ARG A 527 -62.36 40.94 -18.89
#